data_608150952f3a7efeb53254e51598f41f
#
_entry.id   608150952f3a7efeb53254e51598f41f
#
_cell.length_a   1.000
_cell.length_b   1.000
_cell.length_c   1.000
_cell.angle_alpha   90.00
_cell.angle_beta   90.00
_cell.angle_gamma   90.00
#
_symmetry.space_group_name_H-M   'P 1'
#
loop_
_entity.id
_entity.type
_entity.pdbx_description
1 polymer ?
#
loop_
_entity_poly.entity_id
_entity_poly.type
_entity_poly.pdbx_seq_one_letter_code
_entity_poly.pdbx_strand_id
1 'polypeptide(L)'
;MIQTPVIVTFANQKGGVGKTTLCVTFANYLVTKGVRVVVIDCDFQHSIMKCRKADIRKYGEQDMPYEVWAYEANDKAMMTSLMEKLHNDPEIDVVLMDSLGSLKTEGLIP
;
A
#
# COMPACT_ATOMS: atom_id res chain seq x y z
N MET A 1 12.10 21.48 4.70
CA MET A 1 12.13 20.81 3.39
C MET A 1 10.99 19.83 3.29
N ILE A 2 10.18 19.97 2.26
CA ILE A 2 9.07 19.06 2.03
C ILE A 2 9.61 17.78 1.40
N GLN A 3 9.40 16.68 2.08
CA GLN A 3 9.80 15.38 1.55
C GLN A 3 8.58 14.65 1.03
N THR A 4 8.65 14.21 -0.21
CA THR A 4 7.62 13.34 -0.76
C THR A 4 7.92 11.90 -0.33
N PRO A 5 6.91 11.09 -0.05
CA PRO A 5 7.15 9.70 0.33
C PRO A 5 7.76 8.89 -0.81
N VAL A 6 8.55 7.91 -0.45
CA VAL A 6 9.06 6.93 -1.41
C VAL A 6 7.96 5.92 -1.68
N ILE A 7 7.69 5.67 -2.96
CA ILE A 7 6.65 4.72 -3.35
C ILE A 7 7.31 3.47 -3.92
N VAL A 8 7.03 2.33 -3.30
CA VAL A 8 7.54 1.03 -3.74
C VAL A 8 6.36 0.19 -4.18
N THR A 9 6.37 -0.28 -5.42
CA THR A 9 5.28 -1.08 -5.96
C THR A 9 5.68 -2.55 -6.03
N PHE A 10 4.81 -3.39 -5.49
CA PHE A 10 4.95 -4.84 -5.59
C PHE A 10 3.99 -5.34 -6.64
N ALA A 11 4.51 -5.90 -7.71
CA ALA A 11 3.70 -6.40 -8.82
C ALA A 11 4.19 -7.78 -9.23
N ASN A 12 3.25 -8.66 -9.58
CA ASN A 12 3.58 -10.01 -9.99
C ASN A 12 2.55 -10.47 -11.02
N GLN A 13 3.03 -10.92 -12.16
CA GLN A 13 2.16 -11.34 -13.27
C GLN A 13 1.54 -12.71 -13.07
N LYS A 14 2.04 -13.48 -12.11
CA LYS A 14 1.55 -14.84 -11.89
C LYS A 14 1.10 -15.00 -10.45
N GLY A 15 -0.16 -14.84 -10.18
CA GLY A 15 -0.79 -15.09 -8.92
C GLY A 15 0.07 -14.81 -7.69
N GLY A 16 -0.35 -13.94 -6.87
CA GLY A 16 0.54 -13.23 -6.03
C GLY A 16 0.67 -13.60 -4.58
N VAL A 17 0.66 -14.86 -4.21
CA VAL A 17 0.80 -15.20 -2.78
C VAL A 17 2.12 -14.66 -2.23
N GLY A 18 3.21 -14.85 -2.98
CA GLY A 18 4.52 -14.34 -2.55
C GLY A 18 4.59 -12.83 -2.53
N LYS A 19 3.93 -12.18 -3.48
CA LYS A 19 3.91 -10.72 -3.56
C LYS A 19 3.28 -10.08 -2.32
N THR A 20 2.10 -10.55 -1.94
CA THR A 20 1.39 -10.01 -0.78
C THR A 20 2.18 -10.25 0.50
N THR A 21 2.71 -11.45 0.66
CA THR A 21 3.53 -11.80 1.82
C THR A 21 4.77 -10.89 1.90
N LEU A 22 5.43 -10.67 0.78
CA LEU A 22 6.62 -9.83 0.73
C LEU A 22 6.28 -8.38 1.09
N CYS A 23 5.18 -7.87 0.56
CA CYS A 23 4.75 -6.50 0.84
C CYS A 23 4.49 -6.31 2.33
N VAL A 24 3.74 -7.20 2.94
CA VAL A 24 3.40 -7.12 4.37
C VAL A 24 4.65 -7.29 5.22
N THR A 25 5.52 -8.22 4.86
CA THR A 25 6.76 -8.44 5.60
C THR A 25 7.64 -7.19 5.57
N PHE A 26 7.74 -6.56 4.40
CA PHE A 26 8.54 -5.35 4.26
C PHE A 26 7.93 -4.19 5.07
N ALA A 27 6.59 -4.06 5.06
CA ALA A 27 5.92 -3.05 5.86
C ALA A 27 6.25 -3.22 7.35
N ASN A 28 6.14 -4.44 7.85
CA ASN A 28 6.44 -4.73 9.24
C ASN A 28 7.90 -4.42 9.58
N TYR A 29 8.81 -4.76 8.67
CA TYR A 29 10.22 -4.47 8.87
C TYR A 29 10.45 -2.95 8.98
N LEU A 30 9.87 -2.18 8.08
CA LEU A 30 10.05 -0.72 8.09
C LEU A 30 9.50 -0.09 9.36
N VAL A 31 8.37 -0.58 9.84
CA VAL A 31 7.79 -0.09 11.09
C VAL A 31 8.75 -0.31 12.26
N THR A 32 9.45 -1.45 12.30
CA THR A 32 10.42 -1.69 13.36
C THR A 32 11.60 -0.72 13.30
N LYS A 33 11.82 -0.08 12.16
CA LYS A 33 12.88 0.90 11.97
C LYS A 33 12.40 2.34 12.20
N GLY A 34 11.18 2.50 12.68
CA GLY A 34 10.63 3.83 12.93
C GLY A 34 10.14 4.56 11.68
N VAL A 35 9.98 3.84 10.57
CA VAL A 35 9.51 4.42 9.32
C VAL A 35 7.98 4.48 9.32
N ARG A 36 7.43 5.61 8.90
CA ARG A 36 5.98 5.77 8.81
C ARG A 36 5.49 5.24 7.47
N VAL A 37 4.78 4.13 7.51
CA VAL A 37 4.41 3.35 6.33
C VAL A 37 2.91 3.37 6.11
N VAL A 38 2.49 3.48 4.84
CA VAL A 38 1.12 3.23 4.42
C VAL A 38 1.16 2.16 3.34
N VAL A 39 0.29 1.19 3.44
CA VAL A 39 0.15 0.13 2.44
C VAL A 39 -1.11 0.41 1.62
N ILE A 40 -0.95 0.46 0.31
CA ILE A 40 -2.06 0.68 -0.62
C ILE A 40 -2.38 -0.66 -1.27
N ASP A 41 -3.56 -1.19 -1.00
CA ASP A 41 -3.99 -2.48 -1.52
C ASP A 41 -4.80 -2.25 -2.80
N CYS A 42 -4.16 -2.45 -3.95
CA CYS A 42 -4.77 -2.27 -5.28
C CYS A 42 -5.07 -3.60 -5.97
N ASP A 43 -4.89 -4.71 -5.28
CA ASP A 43 -5.17 -6.03 -5.81
C ASP A 43 -6.68 -6.27 -5.85
N PHE A 44 -7.18 -6.99 -6.85
CA PHE A 44 -8.60 -7.35 -6.94
C PHE A 44 -9.09 -8.07 -5.69
N GLN A 45 -8.27 -8.94 -5.14
CA GLN A 45 -8.67 -9.74 -3.99
C GLN A 45 -8.66 -8.94 -2.71
N HIS A 46 -7.94 -7.82 -2.68
CA HIS A 46 -7.76 -7.01 -1.48
C HIS A 46 -7.34 -7.86 -0.28
N SER A 47 -6.40 -8.77 -0.51
CA SER A 47 -5.97 -9.72 0.52
C SER A 47 -5.44 -9.04 1.76
N ILE A 48 -4.64 -7.98 1.58
CA ILE A 48 -4.07 -7.26 2.70
C ILE A 48 -5.16 -6.56 3.51
N MET A 49 -6.12 -5.94 2.82
CA MET A 49 -7.22 -5.26 3.51
C MET A 49 -8.10 -6.25 4.26
N LYS A 50 -8.33 -7.43 3.70
CA LYS A 50 -9.11 -8.47 4.39
C LYS A 50 -8.43 -8.92 5.66
N CYS A 51 -7.13 -9.13 5.62
CA CYS A 51 -6.36 -9.47 6.81
C CYS A 51 -6.38 -8.34 7.83
N ARG A 52 -6.27 -7.10 7.38
CA ARG A 52 -6.31 -5.94 8.26
C ARG A 52 -7.65 -5.84 8.98
N LYS A 53 -8.75 -6.05 8.26
CA LYS A 53 -10.08 -6.03 8.89
C LYS A 53 -10.24 -7.11 9.94
N ALA A 54 -9.69 -8.30 9.69
CA ALA A 54 -9.71 -9.38 10.67
C ALA A 54 -8.88 -9.01 11.91
N ASP A 55 -7.72 -8.41 11.72
CA ASP A 55 -6.86 -7.99 12.81
C ASP A 55 -7.50 -6.88 13.64
N ILE A 56 -8.16 -5.94 12.99
CA ILE A 56 -8.86 -4.86 13.70
C ILE A 56 -9.96 -5.45 14.58
N ARG A 57 -10.69 -6.44 14.09
CA ARG A 57 -11.74 -7.08 14.89
C ARG A 57 -11.16 -7.81 16.09
N LYS A 58 -9.94 -8.34 15.95
CA LYS A 58 -9.32 -9.12 17.02
C LYS A 58 -8.56 -8.27 18.03
N TYR A 59 -7.83 -7.26 17.56
CA TYR A 59 -6.91 -6.49 18.39
C TYR A 59 -7.27 -5.02 18.57
N GLY A 60 -8.17 -4.49 17.76
CA GLY A 60 -8.53 -3.08 17.77
C GLY A 60 -7.72 -2.26 16.78
N GLU A 61 -8.33 -1.21 16.26
CA GLU A 61 -7.73 -0.38 15.23
C GLU A 61 -6.46 0.33 15.70
N GLN A 62 -6.45 0.75 16.94
CA GLN A 62 -5.34 1.50 17.49
C GLN A 62 -4.06 0.68 17.69
N ASP A 63 -4.19 -0.64 17.65
CA ASP A 63 -3.02 -1.52 17.80
C ASP A 63 -2.38 -1.89 16.46
N MET A 64 -2.91 -1.35 15.36
CA MET A 64 -2.35 -1.65 14.05
C MET A 64 -1.06 -0.88 13.81
N PRO A 65 -0.01 -1.56 13.28
CA PRO A 65 1.30 -0.92 13.15
C PRO A 65 1.40 0.09 12.01
N TYR A 66 0.50 0.03 11.02
CA TYR A 66 0.46 0.95 9.89
C TYR A 66 -0.93 0.93 9.27
N GLU A 67 -1.23 1.93 8.46
CA GLU A 67 -2.53 1.99 7.78
C GLU A 67 -2.50 1.20 6.48
N VAL A 68 -3.64 0.62 6.15
CA VAL A 68 -3.87 -0.07 4.88
C VAL A 68 -5.06 0.60 4.20
N TRP A 69 -4.86 1.08 2.97
CA TRP A 69 -5.91 1.72 2.18
C TRP A 69 -6.19 0.86 0.96
N ALA A 70 -7.47 0.63 0.66
CA ALA A 70 -7.88 -0.15 -0.51
C ALA A 70 -8.29 0.80 -1.64
N TYR A 71 -7.73 0.59 -2.82
CA TYR A 71 -8.01 1.40 -4.00
C TYR A 71 -8.20 0.50 -5.21
N GLU A 72 -9.02 0.96 -6.16
CA GLU A 72 -9.22 0.24 -7.42
C GLU A 72 -8.20 0.74 -8.43
N ALA A 73 -7.32 -0.15 -8.87
CA ALA A 73 -6.22 0.23 -9.75
C ALA A 73 -6.70 0.71 -11.13
N ASN A 74 -7.88 0.28 -11.56
CA ASN A 74 -8.44 0.68 -12.87
C ASN A 74 -9.24 1.98 -12.81
N ASP A 75 -9.37 2.59 -11.65
CA ASP A 75 -10.07 3.86 -11.50
C ASP A 75 -9.06 5.00 -11.52
N LYS A 76 -8.92 5.65 -12.68
CA LYS A 76 -7.93 6.69 -12.86
C LYS A 76 -8.15 7.89 -11.95
N ALA A 77 -9.41 8.29 -11.76
CA ALA A 77 -9.72 9.42 -10.89
C ALA A 77 -9.35 9.14 -9.45
N MET A 78 -9.66 7.93 -8.99
CA MET A 78 -9.32 7.50 -7.65
C MET A 78 -7.80 7.45 -7.46
N MET A 79 -7.07 6.91 -8.44
CA MET A 79 -5.62 6.82 -8.35
C MET A 79 -4.96 8.19 -8.40
N THR A 80 -5.49 9.11 -9.19
CA THR A 80 -4.98 10.48 -9.24
C THR A 80 -5.16 11.18 -7.89
N SER A 81 -6.34 11.05 -7.29
CA SER A 81 -6.60 11.59 -5.95
C SER A 81 -5.66 11.01 -4.91
N LEU A 82 -5.42 9.71 -5.00
CA LEU A 82 -4.50 9.04 -4.08
C LEU A 82 -3.09 9.61 -4.20
N MET A 83 -2.60 9.77 -5.42
CA MET A 83 -1.26 10.29 -5.63
C MET A 83 -1.12 11.72 -5.10
N GLU A 84 -2.12 12.56 -5.31
CA GLU A 84 -2.12 13.90 -4.77
C GLU A 84 -2.08 13.90 -3.24
N LYS A 85 -2.90 13.03 -2.63
CA LYS A 85 -2.95 12.91 -1.18
C LYS A 85 -1.61 12.48 -0.61
N LEU A 86 -0.98 11.48 -1.22
CA LEU A 86 0.31 10.98 -0.77
C LEU A 86 1.41 12.03 -0.94
N HIS A 87 1.38 12.72 -2.06
CA HIS A 87 2.40 13.72 -2.37
C HIS A 87 2.39 14.87 -1.36
N ASN A 88 1.25 15.18 -0.79
CA ASN A 88 1.08 16.31 0.12
C ASN A 88 1.05 15.92 1.60
N ASP A 89 1.31 14.66 1.92
CA ASP A 89 1.24 14.20 3.31
C ASP A 89 2.65 14.11 3.90
N PRO A 90 3.03 15.04 4.79
CA PRO A 90 4.37 15.01 5.38
C PRO A 90 4.56 13.93 6.45
N GLU A 91 3.51 13.24 6.83
CA GLU A 91 3.57 12.23 7.87
C GLU A 91 3.84 10.82 7.34
N ILE A 92 3.90 10.67 6.03
CA ILE A 92 4.17 9.38 5.41
C ILE A 92 5.59 9.38 4.85
N ASP A 93 6.39 8.41 5.26
CA ASP A 93 7.77 8.25 4.76
C ASP A 93 7.82 7.33 3.55
N VAL A 94 7.10 6.20 3.61
CA VAL A 94 7.13 5.17 2.57
C VAL A 94 5.72 4.69 2.29
N VAL A 95 5.42 4.51 1.01
CA VAL A 95 4.17 3.93 0.55
C VAL A 95 4.49 2.62 -0.16
N LEU A 96 3.86 1.54 0.28
CA LEU A 96 4.00 0.24 -0.37
C LEU A 96 2.70 -0.07 -1.11
N MET A 97 2.79 -0.27 -2.41
CA MET A 97 1.62 -0.57 -3.23
C MET A 97 1.60 -2.04 -3.63
N ASP A 98 0.56 -2.75 -3.22
CA ASP A 98 0.33 -4.12 -3.65
C ASP A 98 -0.61 -4.08 -4.85
N SER A 99 -0.05 -4.26 -6.05
CA SER A 99 -0.82 -4.09 -7.27
C SER A 99 -0.85 -5.35 -8.11
N LEU A 100 -1.74 -5.34 -9.09
CA LEU A 100 -1.82 -6.45 -10.04
C LEU A 100 -0.60 -6.47 -10.95
N GLY A 101 -0.15 -7.68 -11.27
CA GLY A 101 0.98 -7.83 -12.18
C GLY A 101 0.70 -7.36 -13.58
N SER A 102 -0.56 -7.28 -13.97
CA SER A 102 -0.95 -6.79 -15.28
C SER A 102 -1.01 -5.28 -15.36
N LEU A 103 -0.78 -4.59 -14.26
CA LEU A 103 -0.82 -3.14 -14.23
C LEU A 103 0.34 -2.59 -15.04
N LYS A 104 0.00 -1.78 -16.04
CA LYS A 104 1.03 -1.23 -16.91
C LYS A 104 1.67 -0.01 -16.28
N THR A 105 2.99 0.05 -16.34
CA THR A 105 3.74 1.12 -15.72
C THR A 105 3.46 2.47 -16.33
N GLU A 106 3.16 2.53 -17.62
CA GLU A 106 2.86 3.81 -18.26
C GLU A 106 1.57 4.46 -17.75
N GLY A 107 0.77 3.72 -17.00
CA GLY A 107 -0.40 4.29 -16.34
C GLY A 107 -0.11 4.84 -14.95
N LEU A 108 1.03 4.50 -14.40
CA LEU A 108 1.40 4.87 -13.03
C LEU A 108 2.57 5.85 -12.98
N ILE A 109 3.44 5.78 -13.95
CA ILE A 109 4.63 6.62 -13.98
C ILE A 109 4.35 7.82 -14.85
N PRO A 110 4.41 9.01 -14.30
CA PRO A 110 4.20 10.21 -15.09
C PRO A 110 5.23 10.39 -16.19
#